data_b777a4feac37650b5fdc7fbb1e8ee5e3
#
_entry.id   b777a4feac37650b5fdc7fbb1e8ee5e3
#
_cell.length_a   1.000
_cell.length_b   1.000
_cell.length_c   1.000
_cell.angle_alpha   90.00
_cell.angle_beta   90.00
_cell.angle_gamma   90.00
#
_symmetry.space_group_name_H-M   'P 1'
#
loop_
_entity.id
_entity.type
_entity.pdbx_description
1 polymer ?
#
loop_
_entity_poly.entity_id
_entity_poly.type
_entity_poly.pdbx_seq_one_letter_code
_entity_poly.pdbx_strand_id
1 'polypeptide(L)'
;ELTKTTFERQKRLWNQNIGSEIKFLETKSMYEAQKQGINQLKKQIKKTLIEAPFSGTIDNVIVKKGEVVYPGRSNLMMLLNLDNLYIESNVPEKHIASINYGNKAVVYFPLLDGTISTTIRQSGSYINPINRTFKIEMDIEKNDLNIKPNLNSKVKINDYSNDSALMINQNFISIDSDNKEYVYKIYEKNNKTYVSKTTISTGKNDGIKVEVLSGLNAGDKVVFEGIRKLVDNARVQIIN
;
A
#
# COMPACT_ATOMS: atom_id res chain seq x y z
N GLU A 1 27.32 -45.80 17.66
CA GLU A 1 28.08 -46.73 16.77
C GLU A 1 27.68 -48.18 17.03
N LEU A 2 27.77 -48.69 18.27
CA LEU A 2 27.46 -50.09 18.63
C LEU A 2 26.04 -50.52 18.17
N THR A 3 25.02 -49.73 18.49
CA THR A 3 23.63 -50.03 18.15
C THR A 3 23.40 -50.07 16.62
N LYS A 4 24.08 -49.21 15.86
CA LYS A 4 24.06 -49.23 14.40
C LYS A 4 24.64 -50.52 13.87
N THR A 5 25.82 -50.90 14.33
CA THR A 5 26.50 -52.13 13.92
C THR A 5 25.68 -53.39 14.27
N THR A 6 25.08 -53.42 15.47
CA THR A 6 24.21 -54.53 15.90
C THR A 6 22.97 -54.65 15.02
N PHE A 7 22.31 -53.51 14.72
CA PHE A 7 21.16 -53.48 13.82
C PHE A 7 21.53 -53.92 12.40
N GLU A 8 22.63 -53.42 11.83
CA GLU A 8 23.08 -53.81 10.51
C GLU A 8 23.42 -55.30 10.38
N ARG A 9 24.00 -55.90 11.46
CA ARG A 9 24.24 -57.36 11.55
C ARG A 9 22.93 -58.14 11.56
N GLN A 10 21.97 -57.76 12.45
CA GLN A 10 20.68 -58.43 12.53
C GLN A 10 19.87 -58.24 11.24
N LYS A 11 19.94 -57.10 10.59
CA LYS A 11 19.30 -56.86 9.27
C LYS A 11 19.87 -57.80 8.18
N ARG A 12 21.17 -58.03 8.14
CA ARG A 12 21.78 -58.97 7.19
C ARG A 12 21.34 -60.41 7.43
N LEU A 13 21.31 -60.88 8.71
CA LEU A 13 20.84 -62.22 9.07
C LEU A 13 19.35 -62.38 8.70
N TRP A 14 18.53 -61.42 9.02
CA TRP A 14 17.09 -61.40 8.67
C TRP A 14 16.85 -61.50 7.15
N ASN A 15 17.59 -60.74 6.35
CA ASN A 15 17.49 -60.79 4.89
C ASN A 15 17.91 -62.14 4.30
N GLN A 16 18.65 -62.95 5.06
CA GLN A 16 19.04 -64.33 4.71
C GLN A 16 18.08 -65.36 5.28
N ASN A 17 16.94 -64.94 5.89
CA ASN A 17 15.99 -65.77 6.62
C ASN A 17 16.62 -66.50 7.83
N ILE A 18 17.65 -65.90 8.43
CA ILE A 18 18.34 -66.44 9.60
C ILE A 18 18.01 -65.57 10.80
N GLY A 19 17.46 -66.20 11.87
CA GLY A 19 17.22 -65.51 13.18
C GLY A 19 15.75 -65.24 13.45
N SER A 20 15.52 -64.57 14.59
CA SER A 20 14.18 -64.20 15.09
C SER A 20 13.74 -62.83 14.63
N GLU A 21 12.52 -62.69 14.14
CA GLU A 21 11.89 -61.43 13.80
C GLU A 21 11.88 -60.46 14.97
N ILE A 22 11.53 -60.97 16.15
CA ILE A 22 11.50 -60.17 17.38
C ILE A 22 12.87 -59.52 17.63
N LYS A 23 13.96 -60.27 17.46
CA LYS A 23 15.32 -59.78 17.69
C LYS A 23 15.72 -58.70 16.65
N PHE A 24 15.29 -58.87 15.41
CA PHE A 24 15.47 -57.83 14.38
C PHE A 24 14.69 -56.58 14.73
N LEU A 25 13.40 -56.65 15.10
CA LEU A 25 12.56 -55.52 15.44
C LEU A 25 13.07 -54.79 16.70
N GLU A 26 13.54 -55.52 17.76
CA GLU A 26 14.16 -54.93 18.92
C GLU A 26 15.39 -54.07 18.56
N THR A 27 16.32 -54.66 17.79
CA THR A 27 17.54 -53.94 17.40
C THR A 27 17.27 -52.76 16.48
N LYS A 28 16.28 -52.87 15.60
CA LYS A 28 15.79 -51.78 14.77
C LYS A 28 15.22 -50.64 15.59
N SER A 29 14.32 -50.95 16.53
CA SER A 29 13.71 -49.97 17.44
C SER A 29 14.74 -49.23 18.28
N MET A 30 15.71 -49.96 18.84
CA MET A 30 16.82 -49.37 19.59
C MET A 30 17.67 -48.43 18.74
N TYR A 31 18.01 -48.82 17.50
CA TYR A 31 18.77 -47.98 16.59
C TYR A 31 18.00 -46.71 16.23
N GLU A 32 16.73 -46.84 15.87
CA GLU A 32 15.88 -45.70 15.50
C GLU A 32 15.68 -44.74 16.67
N ALA A 33 15.43 -45.24 17.89
CA ALA A 33 15.32 -44.43 19.11
C ALA A 33 16.59 -43.61 19.38
N GLN A 34 17.77 -44.26 19.31
CA GLN A 34 19.04 -43.53 19.49
C GLN A 34 19.32 -42.54 18.37
N LYS A 35 18.99 -42.86 17.11
CA LYS A 35 19.11 -41.97 15.98
C LYS A 35 18.24 -40.71 16.19
N GLN A 36 17.01 -40.87 16.64
CA GLN A 36 16.13 -39.73 16.96
C GLN A 36 16.66 -38.89 18.13
N GLY A 37 17.21 -39.53 19.19
CA GLY A 37 17.86 -38.82 20.28
C GLY A 37 19.03 -37.96 19.82
N ILE A 38 19.90 -38.49 18.95
CA ILE A 38 21.02 -37.73 18.35
C ILE A 38 20.49 -36.55 17.49
N ASN A 39 19.46 -36.78 16.71
CA ASN A 39 18.85 -35.73 15.89
C ASN A 39 18.25 -34.59 16.77
N GLN A 40 17.65 -34.95 17.89
CA GLN A 40 17.15 -34.00 18.87
C GLN A 40 18.27 -33.14 19.46
N LEU A 41 19.37 -33.77 19.90
CA LEU A 41 20.54 -33.06 20.41
C LEU A 41 21.16 -32.16 19.35
N LYS A 42 21.29 -32.61 18.09
CA LYS A 42 21.77 -31.78 16.98
C LYS A 42 20.87 -30.55 16.76
N LYS A 43 19.54 -30.72 16.83
CA LYS A 43 18.61 -29.61 16.75
C LYS A 43 18.76 -28.61 17.91
N GLN A 44 19.03 -29.12 19.12
CA GLN A 44 19.30 -28.26 20.28
C GLN A 44 20.59 -27.45 20.09
N ILE A 45 21.67 -28.09 19.64
CA ILE A 45 22.95 -27.40 19.34
C ILE A 45 22.74 -26.35 18.22
N LYS A 46 22.00 -26.69 17.16
CA LYS A 46 21.72 -25.72 16.10
C LYS A 46 21.00 -24.47 16.61
N LYS A 47 20.15 -24.58 17.64
CA LYS A 47 19.47 -23.43 18.24
C LYS A 47 20.40 -22.52 19.07
N THR A 48 21.60 -22.98 19.44
CA THR A 48 22.59 -22.12 20.12
C THR A 48 23.39 -21.24 19.16
N LEU A 49 23.38 -21.57 17.88
CA LEU A 49 23.94 -20.73 16.82
C LEU A 49 22.82 -19.87 16.22
N ILE A 50 22.93 -18.58 16.40
CA ILE A 50 21.93 -17.61 15.90
C ILE A 50 22.45 -17.03 14.60
N GLU A 51 21.75 -17.35 13.52
CA GLU A 51 22.07 -16.88 12.17
C GLU A 51 21.11 -15.76 11.77
N ALA A 52 21.61 -14.78 11.00
CA ALA A 52 20.77 -13.74 10.44
C ALA A 52 19.76 -14.35 9.44
N PRO A 53 18.44 -14.09 9.58
CA PRO A 53 17.43 -14.67 8.70
C PRO A 53 17.42 -14.05 7.31
N PHE A 54 18.03 -12.89 7.12
CA PHE A 54 18.16 -12.16 5.86
C PHE A 54 19.42 -11.27 5.89
N SER A 55 19.85 -10.80 4.74
CA SER A 55 20.96 -9.83 4.62
C SER A 55 20.50 -8.44 5.04
N GLY A 56 21.31 -7.75 5.83
CA GLY A 56 20.98 -6.43 6.32
C GLY A 56 22.07 -5.82 7.19
N THR A 57 21.75 -4.68 7.79
CA THR A 57 22.63 -3.94 8.70
C THR A 57 22.18 -4.14 10.15
N ILE A 58 23.11 -4.46 11.04
CA ILE A 58 22.83 -4.49 12.48
C ILE A 58 22.81 -3.06 12.97
N ASP A 59 21.65 -2.61 13.45
CA ASP A 59 21.46 -1.26 13.96
C ASP A 59 21.82 -1.16 15.45
N ASN A 60 21.35 -2.14 16.23
CA ASN A 60 21.57 -2.14 17.66
C ASN A 60 21.83 -3.58 18.18
N VAL A 61 22.86 -3.73 19.01
CA VAL A 61 23.14 -4.95 19.75
C VAL A 61 22.70 -4.73 21.21
N ILE A 62 21.64 -5.45 21.60
CA ILE A 62 20.97 -5.24 22.89
C ILE A 62 21.68 -6.03 24.00
N VAL A 63 22.16 -7.23 23.69
CA VAL A 63 22.75 -8.18 24.66
C VAL A 63 24.27 -8.10 24.60
N LYS A 64 24.91 -8.04 25.75
CA LYS A 64 26.37 -8.02 25.89
C LYS A 64 26.94 -9.42 26.12
N LYS A 65 28.21 -9.61 25.78
CA LYS A 65 28.93 -10.85 26.06
C LYS A 65 28.93 -11.16 27.56
N GLY A 66 28.49 -12.36 27.90
CA GLY A 66 28.38 -12.83 29.30
C GLY A 66 26.97 -12.72 29.90
N GLU A 67 26.03 -12.10 29.20
CA GLU A 67 24.62 -12.04 29.62
C GLU A 67 23.89 -13.35 29.29
N VAL A 68 22.97 -13.74 30.16
CA VAL A 68 22.09 -14.89 29.95
C VAL A 68 20.91 -14.50 29.09
N VAL A 69 20.69 -15.27 28.04
CA VAL A 69 19.57 -15.07 27.12
C VAL A 69 18.60 -16.25 27.15
N TYR A 70 17.31 -15.98 27.02
CA TYR A 70 16.25 -16.98 27.06
C TYR A 70 15.56 -17.06 25.70
N PRO A 71 15.41 -18.29 25.14
CA PRO A 71 14.69 -18.48 23.88
C PRO A 71 13.28 -17.92 23.93
N GLY A 72 12.92 -17.10 22.93
CA GLY A 72 11.59 -16.49 22.78
C GLY A 72 11.28 -15.34 23.74
N ARG A 73 12.23 -14.92 24.59
CA ARG A 73 12.04 -13.80 25.54
C ARG A 73 13.08 -12.69 25.38
N SER A 74 14.32 -13.04 25.03
CA SER A 74 15.40 -12.06 24.94
C SER A 74 15.54 -11.53 23.53
N ASN A 75 15.44 -10.20 23.37
CA ASN A 75 15.81 -9.53 22.12
C ASN A 75 17.35 -9.40 22.10
N LEU A 76 17.99 -9.89 21.05
CA LEU A 76 19.45 -9.94 20.96
C LEU A 76 20.02 -8.74 20.24
N MET A 77 19.49 -8.45 19.07
CA MET A 77 19.92 -7.34 18.22
C MET A 77 18.80 -6.95 17.24
N MET A 78 18.90 -5.78 16.68
CA MET A 78 18.04 -5.30 15.63
C MET A 78 18.77 -5.40 14.28
N LEU A 79 18.20 -6.16 13.35
CA LEU A 79 18.67 -6.31 11.99
C LEU A 79 17.71 -5.60 11.04
N LEU A 80 18.21 -4.67 10.24
CA LEU A 80 17.44 -3.88 9.29
C LEU A 80 17.80 -4.24 7.86
N ASN A 81 16.80 -4.42 7.02
CA ASN A 81 16.98 -4.43 5.58
C ASN A 81 16.65 -3.02 5.03
N LEU A 82 17.67 -2.30 4.58
CA LEU A 82 17.55 -0.95 4.05
C LEU A 82 17.43 -0.93 2.50
N ASP A 83 17.61 -2.07 1.84
CA ASP A 83 17.56 -2.16 0.38
C ASP A 83 16.12 -2.19 -0.16
N ASN A 84 15.16 -2.61 0.67
CA ASN A 84 13.76 -2.77 0.29
C ASN A 84 12.84 -1.99 1.23
N LEU A 85 13.00 -0.69 1.26
CA LEU A 85 12.11 0.20 2.00
C LEU A 85 10.80 0.39 1.22
N TYR A 86 9.71 0.52 1.94
CA TYR A 86 8.39 0.86 1.40
C TYR A 86 7.66 1.82 2.32
N ILE A 87 6.71 2.53 1.75
CA ILE A 87 5.85 3.44 2.49
C ILE A 87 4.55 2.73 2.80
N GLU A 88 4.16 2.77 4.06
CA GLU A 88 2.88 2.26 4.53
C GLU A 88 1.97 3.43 4.89
N SER A 89 0.72 3.39 4.45
CA SER A 89 -0.27 4.39 4.81
C SER A 89 -1.62 3.75 5.07
N ASN A 90 -2.38 4.34 6.00
CA ASN A 90 -3.75 3.94 6.29
C ASN A 90 -4.72 4.91 5.61
N VAL A 91 -5.58 4.38 4.75
CA VAL A 91 -6.55 5.14 3.96
C VAL A 91 -7.96 4.91 4.48
N PRO A 92 -8.79 5.95 4.67
CA PRO A 92 -10.18 5.79 5.08
C PRO A 92 -11.01 4.94 4.11
N GLU A 93 -11.89 4.08 4.63
CA GLU A 93 -12.72 3.13 3.85
C GLU A 93 -13.54 3.78 2.73
N LYS A 94 -13.92 5.05 2.88
CA LYS A 94 -14.67 5.80 1.86
C LYS A 94 -13.97 5.88 0.50
N HIS A 95 -12.64 5.67 0.46
CA HIS A 95 -11.83 5.71 -0.76
C HIS A 95 -11.55 4.31 -1.35
N ILE A 96 -12.13 3.25 -0.79
CA ILE A 96 -11.83 1.87 -1.20
C ILE A 96 -12.11 1.61 -2.68
N ALA A 97 -13.12 2.26 -3.24
CA ALA A 97 -13.48 2.10 -4.65
C ALA A 97 -12.51 2.79 -5.62
N SER A 98 -11.78 3.81 -5.15
CA SER A 98 -10.90 4.65 -6.00
C SER A 98 -9.42 4.36 -5.80
N ILE A 99 -9.03 3.70 -4.71
CA ILE A 99 -7.64 3.42 -4.37
C ILE A 99 -7.30 1.96 -4.68
N ASN A 100 -6.57 1.76 -5.76
CA ASN A 100 -6.21 0.44 -6.29
C ASN A 100 -4.72 0.33 -6.58
N TYR A 101 -4.28 -0.89 -6.85
CA TYR A 101 -2.94 -1.15 -7.39
C TYR A 101 -2.66 -0.27 -8.62
N GLY A 102 -1.48 0.33 -8.68
CA GLY A 102 -1.04 1.16 -9.79
C GLY A 102 -1.45 2.64 -9.71
N ASN A 103 -2.31 3.05 -8.76
CA ASN A 103 -2.59 4.47 -8.56
C ASN A 103 -1.30 5.23 -8.26
N LYS A 104 -1.10 6.36 -8.94
CA LYS A 104 0.06 7.23 -8.73
C LYS A 104 -0.04 7.94 -7.39
N ALA A 105 1.08 8.07 -6.72
CA ALA A 105 1.19 8.79 -5.47
C ALA A 105 2.44 9.67 -5.44
N VAL A 106 2.35 10.76 -4.69
CA VAL A 106 3.47 11.66 -4.42
C VAL A 106 3.67 11.70 -2.91
N VAL A 107 4.88 11.39 -2.49
CA VAL A 107 5.25 11.31 -1.08
C VAL A 107 6.25 12.41 -0.75
N TYR A 108 5.91 13.24 0.20
CA TYR A 108 6.73 14.32 0.72
C TYR A 108 7.27 13.94 2.10
N PHE A 109 8.56 14.08 2.29
CA PHE A 109 9.26 13.86 3.56
C PHE A 109 9.64 15.21 4.19
N PRO A 110 8.88 15.71 5.16
CA PRO A 110 9.09 17.06 5.71
C PRO A 110 10.48 17.26 6.33
N LEU A 111 11.03 16.21 6.96
CA LEU A 111 12.34 16.29 7.63
C LEU A 111 13.53 16.28 6.65
N LEU A 112 13.34 15.81 5.42
CA LEU A 112 14.36 15.74 4.39
C LEU A 112 14.15 16.80 3.31
N ASP A 113 13.04 17.55 3.41
CA ASP A 113 12.55 18.49 2.38
C ASP A 113 12.57 17.88 0.97
N GLY A 114 12.22 16.60 0.89
CA GLY A 114 12.31 15.78 -0.32
C GLY A 114 10.96 15.22 -0.72
N THR A 115 10.78 15.06 -2.03
CA THR A 115 9.57 14.48 -2.62
C THR A 115 9.94 13.35 -3.56
N ILE A 116 9.21 12.24 -3.48
CA ILE A 116 9.31 11.13 -4.42
C ILE A 116 7.95 10.85 -5.07
N SER A 117 7.98 10.47 -6.35
CA SER A 117 6.82 9.94 -7.05
C SER A 117 6.86 8.42 -7.02
N THR A 118 5.72 7.79 -6.77
CA THR A 118 5.62 6.34 -6.65
C THR A 118 4.23 5.87 -7.10
N THR A 119 4.00 4.56 -7.00
CA THR A 119 2.70 3.95 -7.26
C THR A 119 2.32 3.01 -6.12
N ILE A 120 1.03 2.77 -5.95
CA ILE A 120 0.53 1.79 -4.99
C ILE A 120 0.90 0.39 -5.49
N ARG A 121 1.73 -0.32 -4.73
CA ARG A 121 2.11 -1.71 -5.01
C ARG A 121 1.14 -2.72 -4.42
N GLN A 122 0.46 -2.35 -3.33
CA GLN A 122 -0.50 -3.22 -2.66
C GLN A 122 -1.57 -2.39 -1.97
N SER A 123 -2.82 -2.81 -2.15
CA SER A 123 -3.98 -2.32 -1.41
C SER A 123 -4.56 -3.47 -0.59
N GLY A 124 -4.62 -3.29 0.72
CA GLY A 124 -5.11 -4.31 1.65
C GLY A 124 -6.62 -4.53 1.52
N SER A 125 -7.03 -5.80 1.57
CA SER A 125 -8.45 -6.18 1.55
C SER A 125 -9.13 -6.12 2.91
N TYR A 126 -8.38 -5.87 3.99
CA TYR A 126 -8.89 -5.82 5.35
C TYR A 126 -9.10 -4.38 5.80
N ILE A 127 -10.31 -4.10 6.28
CA ILE A 127 -10.64 -2.82 6.90
C ILE A 127 -10.52 -2.97 8.42
N ASN A 128 -9.69 -2.15 9.04
CA ASN A 128 -9.57 -2.12 10.49
C ASN A 128 -10.87 -1.54 11.10
N PRO A 129 -11.61 -2.31 11.94
CA PRO A 129 -12.92 -1.88 12.45
C PRO A 129 -12.82 -0.74 13.46
N ILE A 130 -11.64 -0.51 14.06
CA ILE A 130 -11.45 0.52 15.10
C ILE A 130 -11.38 1.91 14.48
N ASN A 131 -10.58 2.06 13.42
CA ASN A 131 -10.32 3.36 12.79
C ASN A 131 -10.90 3.49 11.37
N ARG A 132 -11.60 2.46 10.86
CA ARG A 132 -12.22 2.42 9.54
C ARG A 132 -11.25 2.77 8.41
N THR A 133 -10.07 2.17 8.45
CA THR A 133 -9.04 2.34 7.41
C THR A 133 -8.60 1.01 6.84
N PHE A 134 -8.10 1.02 5.63
CA PHE A 134 -7.35 -0.07 5.02
C PHE A 134 -5.92 0.36 4.75
N LYS A 135 -5.02 -0.60 4.76
CA LYS A 135 -3.59 -0.39 4.57
C LYS A 135 -3.25 -0.38 3.09
N ILE A 136 -2.40 0.55 2.67
CA ILE A 136 -1.75 0.55 1.36
C ILE A 136 -0.24 0.57 1.53
N GLU A 137 0.44 0.01 0.54
CA GLU A 137 1.90 0.02 0.46
C GLU A 137 2.35 0.58 -0.88
N MET A 138 3.43 1.37 -0.84
CA MET A 138 4.03 1.99 -2.01
C MET A 138 5.54 1.74 -1.99
N ASP A 139 6.13 1.46 -3.14
CA ASP A 139 7.57 1.24 -3.25
C ASP A 139 8.34 2.56 -3.13
N ILE A 140 9.55 2.47 -2.59
CA ILE A 140 10.53 3.55 -2.64
C ILE A 140 11.56 3.16 -3.68
N GLU A 141 11.52 3.81 -4.85
CA GLU A 141 12.58 3.66 -5.83
C GLU A 141 13.89 4.27 -5.31
N LYS A 142 15.02 3.80 -5.86
CA LYS A 142 16.33 4.36 -5.50
C LYS A 142 16.34 5.86 -5.74
N ASN A 143 16.71 6.60 -4.71
CA ASN A 143 16.75 8.06 -4.71
C ASN A 143 17.93 8.51 -3.84
N ASP A 144 18.28 9.80 -3.93
CA ASP A 144 19.39 10.38 -3.18
C ASP A 144 19.01 10.78 -1.75
N LEU A 145 17.76 10.60 -1.35
CA LEU A 145 17.29 10.91 -0.01
C LEU A 145 17.73 9.82 0.98
N ASN A 146 18.33 10.20 2.07
CA ASN A 146 18.70 9.28 3.15
C ASN A 146 17.49 8.91 4.00
N ILE A 147 16.57 8.14 3.41
CA ILE A 147 15.33 7.72 4.05
C ILE A 147 15.62 6.61 5.05
N LYS A 148 15.22 6.83 6.29
CA LYS A 148 15.34 5.83 7.37
C LYS A 148 13.98 5.18 7.66
N PRO A 149 13.97 3.92 8.12
CA PRO A 149 12.74 3.31 8.63
C PRO A 149 12.05 4.15 9.68
N ASN A 150 10.72 4.12 9.69
CA ASN A 150 9.85 4.88 10.59
C ASN A 150 9.91 6.42 10.42
N LEU A 151 10.42 6.92 9.30
CA LEU A 151 10.36 8.33 8.98
C LEU A 151 8.93 8.71 8.56
N ASN A 152 8.38 9.75 9.17
CA ASN A 152 7.05 10.24 8.82
C ASN A 152 7.06 10.94 7.45
N SER A 153 6.01 10.69 6.68
CA SER A 153 5.81 11.31 5.38
C SER A 153 4.36 11.75 5.17
N LYS A 154 4.15 12.65 4.21
CA LYS A 154 2.82 13.03 3.72
C LYS A 154 2.61 12.42 2.35
N VAL A 155 1.54 11.67 2.20
CA VAL A 155 1.21 10.98 0.93
C VAL A 155 0.02 11.67 0.28
N LYS A 156 0.17 12.03 -0.99
CA LYS A 156 -0.90 12.47 -1.88
C LYS A 156 -1.12 11.38 -2.93
N ILE A 157 -2.31 10.81 -2.95
CA ILE A 157 -2.67 9.73 -3.87
C ILE A 157 -3.59 10.30 -4.94
N ASN A 158 -3.32 9.96 -6.19
CA ASN A 158 -4.22 10.27 -7.29
C ASN A 158 -5.31 9.19 -7.34
N ASP A 159 -6.50 9.51 -6.90
CA ASP A 159 -7.67 8.62 -6.86
C ASP A 159 -8.58 8.76 -8.09
N TYR A 160 -8.33 9.76 -8.93
CA TYR A 160 -9.09 10.02 -10.15
C TYR A 160 -8.26 10.79 -11.18
N SER A 161 -8.35 10.42 -12.44
CA SER A 161 -7.79 11.15 -13.57
C SER A 161 -8.75 11.06 -14.75
N ASN A 162 -9.00 12.19 -15.40
CA ASN A 162 -9.75 12.28 -16.64
C ASN A 162 -9.09 13.33 -17.55
N ASP A 163 -8.35 12.86 -18.55
CA ASP A 163 -7.57 13.73 -19.45
C ASP A 163 -8.47 14.56 -20.40
N SER A 164 -9.74 14.16 -20.55
CA SER A 164 -10.72 14.86 -21.39
C SER A 164 -11.77 15.64 -20.59
N ALA A 165 -11.54 15.82 -19.28
CA ALA A 165 -12.47 16.52 -18.42
C ALA A 165 -12.65 17.98 -18.83
N LEU A 166 -13.90 18.41 -18.98
CA LEU A 166 -14.25 19.82 -19.14
C LEU A 166 -14.28 20.46 -17.75
N MET A 167 -13.34 21.33 -17.43
CA MET A 167 -13.20 21.95 -16.13
C MET A 167 -13.59 23.42 -16.15
N ILE A 168 -14.45 23.83 -15.21
CA ILE A 168 -14.80 25.25 -15.02
C ILE A 168 -14.53 25.66 -13.56
N ASN A 169 -14.33 26.95 -13.32
CA ASN A 169 -14.18 27.45 -11.95
C ASN A 169 -15.51 27.29 -11.18
N GLN A 170 -15.46 26.80 -9.98
CA GLN A 170 -16.64 26.57 -9.15
C GLN A 170 -17.45 27.86 -8.91
N ASN A 171 -16.81 29.04 -8.90
CA ASN A 171 -17.46 30.31 -8.72
C ASN A 171 -18.36 30.73 -9.89
N PHE A 172 -18.29 30.07 -11.06
CA PHE A 172 -19.15 30.32 -12.21
C PHE A 172 -20.49 29.60 -12.13
N ILE A 173 -20.62 28.66 -11.18
CA ILE A 173 -21.80 27.83 -10.98
C ILE A 173 -22.75 28.52 -10.03
N SER A 174 -24.01 28.52 -10.36
CA SER A 174 -25.11 28.95 -9.50
C SER A 174 -26.08 27.80 -9.30
N ILE A 175 -26.84 27.87 -8.20
CA ILE A 175 -27.87 26.88 -7.87
C ILE A 175 -29.22 27.58 -7.96
N ASP A 176 -30.18 26.97 -8.59
CA ASP A 176 -31.55 27.52 -8.68
C ASP A 176 -32.43 27.05 -7.51
N SER A 177 -33.70 27.50 -7.54
CA SER A 177 -34.71 27.14 -6.52
C SER A 177 -35.02 25.63 -6.44
N ASP A 178 -34.79 24.92 -7.53
CA ASP A 178 -34.98 23.48 -7.63
C ASP A 178 -33.72 22.68 -7.23
N ASN A 179 -32.72 23.34 -6.69
CA ASN A 179 -31.43 22.80 -6.32
C ASN A 179 -30.62 22.23 -7.50
N LYS A 180 -30.83 22.76 -8.70
CA LYS A 180 -30.09 22.38 -9.90
C LYS A 180 -28.98 23.38 -10.18
N GLU A 181 -27.81 22.84 -10.50
CA GLU A 181 -26.63 23.62 -10.86
C GLU A 181 -26.76 24.15 -12.29
N TYR A 182 -26.43 25.41 -12.48
CA TYR A 182 -26.46 26.03 -13.78
C TYR A 182 -25.35 27.08 -13.96
N VAL A 183 -25.05 27.37 -15.20
CA VAL A 183 -24.18 28.47 -15.63
C VAL A 183 -24.89 29.35 -16.66
N TYR A 184 -24.42 30.55 -16.83
CA TYR A 184 -24.84 31.38 -17.98
C TYR A 184 -23.87 31.17 -19.12
N LYS A 185 -24.34 30.51 -20.20
CA LYS A 185 -23.61 30.32 -21.44
C LYS A 185 -23.88 31.50 -22.36
N ILE A 186 -22.82 32.03 -22.98
CA ILE A 186 -22.88 33.14 -23.91
C ILE A 186 -23.18 32.59 -25.31
N TYR A 187 -24.11 33.24 -26.02
CA TYR A 187 -24.40 32.98 -27.42
C TYR A 187 -24.65 34.24 -28.18
N GLU A 188 -24.42 34.23 -29.51
CA GLU A 188 -24.64 35.36 -30.40
C GLU A 188 -25.88 35.14 -31.25
N LYS A 189 -26.71 36.21 -31.37
CA LYS A 189 -27.89 36.21 -32.22
C LYS A 189 -28.03 37.63 -32.84
N ASN A 190 -28.14 37.72 -34.16
CA ASN A 190 -28.28 39.00 -34.92
C ASN A 190 -27.20 40.03 -34.54
N ASN A 191 -25.94 39.62 -34.49
CA ASN A 191 -24.79 40.46 -34.08
C ASN A 191 -24.91 41.07 -32.68
N LYS A 192 -25.67 40.45 -31.79
CA LYS A 192 -25.82 40.86 -30.39
C LYS A 192 -25.56 39.69 -29.49
N THR A 193 -24.92 39.93 -28.35
CA THR A 193 -24.54 38.92 -27.40
C THR A 193 -25.63 38.76 -26.34
N TYR A 194 -25.99 37.52 -26.08
CA TYR A 194 -27.00 37.10 -25.11
C TYR A 194 -26.44 36.02 -24.21
N VAL A 195 -27.08 35.81 -23.07
CA VAL A 195 -26.79 34.69 -22.17
C VAL A 195 -27.97 33.74 -22.10
N SER A 196 -27.70 32.46 -22.00
CA SER A 196 -28.72 31.43 -21.70
C SER A 196 -28.39 30.72 -20.41
N LYS A 197 -29.41 30.56 -19.56
CA LYS A 197 -29.32 29.73 -18.35
C LYS A 197 -29.22 28.25 -18.76
N THR A 198 -28.06 27.66 -18.59
CA THR A 198 -27.78 26.28 -18.99
C THR A 198 -27.58 25.40 -17.75
N THR A 199 -28.47 24.45 -17.53
CA THR A 199 -28.33 23.47 -16.45
C THR A 199 -27.14 22.57 -16.77
N ILE A 200 -26.31 22.32 -15.77
CA ILE A 200 -25.13 21.45 -15.87
C ILE A 200 -25.22 20.32 -14.83
N SER A 201 -24.46 19.28 -15.10
CA SER A 201 -24.17 18.25 -14.12
C SER A 201 -22.68 18.27 -13.83
N THR A 202 -22.31 18.32 -12.56
CA THR A 202 -20.91 18.37 -12.14
C THR A 202 -20.40 17.02 -11.66
N GLY A 203 -19.09 16.85 -11.74
CA GLY A 203 -18.38 15.65 -11.31
C GLY A 203 -17.41 15.95 -10.15
N LYS A 204 -16.17 15.50 -10.30
CA LYS A 204 -15.10 15.72 -9.32
C LYS A 204 -14.63 17.17 -9.32
N ASN A 205 -14.14 17.63 -8.15
CA ASN A 205 -13.53 18.96 -8.03
C ASN A 205 -12.16 18.87 -7.34
N ASP A 206 -11.30 19.83 -7.61
CA ASP A 206 -9.98 19.99 -7.00
C ASP A 206 -9.93 21.10 -5.93
N GLY A 207 -11.10 21.66 -5.59
CA GLY A 207 -11.25 22.78 -4.65
C GLY A 207 -11.29 24.15 -5.30
N ILE A 208 -10.90 24.29 -6.57
CA ILE A 208 -10.94 25.53 -7.36
C ILE A 208 -11.83 25.33 -8.60
N LYS A 209 -11.60 24.24 -9.32
CA LYS A 209 -12.35 23.89 -10.52
C LYS A 209 -13.17 22.62 -10.28
N VAL A 210 -14.26 22.51 -11.01
CA VAL A 210 -15.15 21.35 -10.99
C VAL A 210 -15.31 20.81 -12.41
N GLU A 211 -15.35 19.51 -12.53
CA GLU A 211 -15.62 18.81 -13.77
C GLU A 211 -17.08 18.99 -14.17
N VAL A 212 -17.33 19.28 -15.43
CA VAL A 212 -18.67 19.34 -16.02
C VAL A 212 -18.91 18.07 -16.82
N LEU A 213 -19.85 17.26 -16.36
CA LEU A 213 -20.22 15.98 -16.98
C LEU A 213 -21.21 16.16 -18.14
N SER A 214 -22.06 17.19 -18.04
CA SER A 214 -23.05 17.51 -19.09
C SER A 214 -23.51 18.97 -19.04
N GLY A 215 -24.07 19.47 -20.14
CA GLY A 215 -24.62 20.82 -20.25
C GLY A 215 -23.68 21.82 -20.93
N LEU A 216 -22.39 21.57 -21.02
CA LEU A 216 -21.43 22.41 -21.75
C LEU A 216 -20.59 21.57 -22.71
N ASN A 217 -20.08 22.22 -23.74
CA ASN A 217 -19.12 21.67 -24.67
C ASN A 217 -17.79 22.46 -24.63
N ALA A 218 -16.71 21.83 -25.06
CA ALA A 218 -15.43 22.50 -25.20
C ALA A 218 -15.55 23.69 -26.14
N GLY A 219 -15.07 24.86 -25.72
CA GLY A 219 -15.16 26.11 -26.46
C GLY A 219 -16.37 26.96 -26.10
N ASP A 220 -17.33 26.47 -25.31
CA ASP A 220 -18.43 27.28 -24.81
C ASP A 220 -17.91 28.43 -23.92
N LYS A 221 -18.43 29.62 -24.11
CA LYS A 221 -18.10 30.79 -23.30
C LYS A 221 -19.11 30.93 -22.17
N VAL A 222 -18.64 30.97 -20.93
CA VAL A 222 -19.46 31.12 -19.72
C VAL A 222 -19.19 32.45 -19.04
N VAL A 223 -20.21 33.02 -18.40
CA VAL A 223 -20.07 34.25 -17.64
C VAL A 223 -19.37 33.97 -16.31
N PHE A 224 -18.35 34.74 -15.99
CA PHE A 224 -17.59 34.59 -14.73
C PHE A 224 -17.88 35.68 -13.69
N GLU A 225 -18.40 36.85 -14.13
CA GLU A 225 -18.70 38.00 -13.26
C GLU A 225 -20.08 38.57 -13.55
N GLY A 226 -20.75 39.10 -12.53
CA GLY A 226 -22.08 39.71 -12.67
C GLY A 226 -23.25 38.71 -12.70
N ILE A 227 -23.00 37.41 -12.46
CA ILE A 227 -23.95 36.30 -12.56
C ILE A 227 -25.27 36.59 -11.82
N ARG A 228 -25.21 37.17 -10.61
CA ARG A 228 -26.39 37.43 -9.75
C ARG A 228 -27.41 38.43 -10.35
N LYS A 229 -27.00 39.22 -11.34
CA LYS A 229 -27.86 40.25 -11.99
C LYS A 229 -28.43 39.76 -13.31
N LEU A 230 -28.05 38.57 -13.76
CA LEU A 230 -28.48 38.03 -15.03
C LEU A 230 -29.81 37.30 -14.91
N VAL A 231 -30.60 37.43 -15.97
CA VAL A 231 -31.77 36.58 -16.20
C VAL A 231 -31.59 35.86 -17.55
N ASP A 232 -32.31 34.76 -17.71
CA ASP A 232 -32.25 34.00 -18.94
C ASP A 232 -32.59 34.87 -20.17
N ASN A 233 -31.83 34.65 -21.26
CA ASN A 233 -31.96 35.43 -22.51
C ASN A 233 -31.66 36.93 -22.36
N ALA A 234 -31.01 37.38 -21.30
CA ALA A 234 -30.59 38.77 -21.18
C ALA A 234 -29.53 39.13 -22.22
N ARG A 235 -29.66 40.35 -22.75
CA ARG A 235 -28.62 40.94 -23.62
C ARG A 235 -27.46 41.41 -22.73
N VAL A 236 -26.24 41.06 -23.07
CA VAL A 236 -25.03 41.43 -22.36
C VAL A 236 -24.00 42.09 -23.24
N GLN A 237 -23.10 42.83 -22.63
CA GLN A 237 -21.91 43.36 -23.28
C GLN A 237 -20.69 42.72 -22.59
N ILE A 238 -19.80 42.15 -23.41
CA ILE A 238 -18.55 41.59 -22.88
C ILE A 238 -17.61 42.75 -22.56
N ILE A 239 -17.17 42.85 -21.35
CA ILE A 239 -16.14 43.78 -20.88
C ILE A 239 -14.86 42.97 -20.77
N ASN A 240 -13.82 43.34 -21.52
CA ASN A 240 -12.50 42.71 -21.49
C ASN A 240 -11.68 43.21 -20.30
#